data_a12b244b666b29b6daac0b5e66e8da92
#
_entry.id   a12b244b666b29b6daac0b5e66e8da92
#
_cell.length_a   1.000
_cell.length_b   1.000
_cell.length_c   1.000
_cell.angle_alpha   90.00
_cell.angle_beta   90.00
_cell.angle_gamma   90.00
#
_symmetry.space_group_name_H-M   'P 1'
#
loop_
_entity.id
_entity.type
_entity.pdbx_description
1 polymer ?
#
loop_
_entity_poly.entity_id
_entity_poly.type
_entity_poly.pdbx_seq_one_letter_code
_entity_poly.pdbx_strand_id
1 'polypeptide(L)'
;RSNLRSLANGIKYQHVFGHSDLETEFSLLTIPEQLNTIADTLAQDCLRERSHTGPYSQTTYPNEPVRIYIDRQKVTSSIKATLSTSWGRQQARAHFLKRRILRENQFDLVFWNGLKGTLQNFSKPLQLWVTKHVSHFCGTNRQLSKMDISIKNICMCCKKLNEDTAHITRCHNKGRTLMFHQTTEELIKWMKNAHGNDLLMDALEIYLKYRGRYSMRYIVRAHPDLHEFGRHHDTLGWDNFMEGCICTHLFKLQEQTLIQNSSKWTITAWSRQFIKRVLHITHRQWLYRNARIHIKLVDGLTASKHQQIIHLVHSLLYTDPNDLLPQHRHLLQRDFQQLGEGTSVDRQYWIADMQSALQTAKIVLRRRGKK
;
A
#
# COMPACT_ATOMS: atom_id res chain seq x y z
N ARG A 1 2.05 -27.76 -26.39
CA ARG A 1 1.14 -28.88 -26.74
C ARG A 1 1.43 -29.47 -28.13
N SER A 2 1.89 -28.70 -29.12
CA SER A 2 2.17 -29.21 -30.48
C SER A 2 3.34 -30.19 -30.52
N ASN A 3 4.41 -29.99 -29.75
CA ASN A 3 5.56 -30.88 -29.71
C ASN A 3 5.29 -32.17 -28.93
N LEU A 4 4.24 -32.22 -28.10
CA LEU A 4 3.89 -33.41 -27.34
C LEU A 4 3.05 -34.42 -28.14
N ARG A 5 2.44 -33.98 -29.27
CA ARG A 5 1.66 -34.86 -30.16
C ARG A 5 2.49 -35.79 -31.02
N SER A 6 3.79 -35.52 -31.14
CA SER A 6 4.73 -36.35 -31.94
C SER A 6 5.38 -37.51 -31.17
N LEU A 7 5.09 -37.61 -29.83
CA LEU A 7 5.60 -38.71 -29.03
C LEU A 7 4.76 -39.95 -29.28
N ALA A 8 5.34 -41.01 -29.80
CA ALA A 8 4.66 -42.29 -30.09
C ALA A 8 4.12 -43.01 -28.86
N ASN A 9 4.67 -42.72 -27.68
CA ASN A 9 4.23 -43.29 -26.39
C ASN A 9 3.38 -42.29 -25.63
N GLY A 10 2.27 -42.75 -25.04
CA GLY A 10 1.34 -41.92 -24.29
C GLY A 10 2.05 -41.11 -23.21
N ILE A 11 1.65 -39.82 -23.06
CA ILE A 11 2.19 -38.90 -22.06
C ILE A 11 1.56 -39.25 -20.71
N LYS A 12 2.40 -39.59 -19.73
CA LYS A 12 1.98 -39.75 -18.34
C LYS A 12 2.22 -38.42 -17.60
N TYR A 13 1.17 -37.91 -16.97
CA TYR A 13 1.24 -36.74 -16.11
C TYR A 13 1.46 -37.18 -14.66
N GLN A 14 2.49 -36.64 -14.03
CA GLN A 14 2.75 -36.84 -12.60
C GLN A 14 2.69 -35.48 -11.92
N HIS A 15 1.98 -35.40 -10.81
CA HIS A 15 1.99 -34.21 -9.98
C HIS A 15 3.30 -34.17 -9.19
N VAL A 16 3.97 -33.01 -9.22
CA VAL A 16 5.16 -32.73 -8.44
C VAL A 16 4.89 -31.52 -7.58
N PHE A 17 5.23 -31.56 -6.30
CA PHE A 17 5.10 -30.42 -5.42
C PHE A 17 6.13 -29.34 -5.79
N GLY A 18 5.68 -28.09 -5.90
CA GLY A 18 6.60 -26.96 -6.14
C GLY A 18 7.39 -26.64 -4.87
N HIS A 19 8.63 -26.20 -5.07
CA HIS A 19 9.52 -25.73 -3.98
C HIS A 19 9.87 -26.81 -2.93
N SER A 20 9.97 -28.09 -3.34
CA SER A 20 10.38 -29.19 -2.46
C SER A 20 11.83 -29.02 -1.94
N ASP A 21 12.65 -28.24 -2.66
CA ASP A 21 14.00 -27.82 -2.29
C ASP A 21 14.09 -26.91 -1.05
N LEU A 22 12.98 -26.36 -0.61
CA LEU A 22 12.93 -25.56 0.62
C LEU A 22 12.88 -26.40 1.90
N GLU A 23 12.46 -27.65 1.78
CA GLU A 23 12.26 -28.58 2.91
C GLU A 23 13.25 -29.76 2.87
N THR A 24 13.77 -30.10 1.69
CA THR A 24 14.64 -31.27 1.47
C THR A 24 15.85 -30.88 0.63
N GLU A 25 17.02 -31.39 0.99
CA GLU A 25 18.25 -31.16 0.22
C GLU A 25 18.08 -31.69 -1.21
N PHE A 26 18.56 -30.92 -2.21
CA PHE A 26 18.37 -31.22 -3.63
C PHE A 26 18.83 -32.63 -4.04
N SER A 27 19.89 -33.12 -3.43
CA SER A 27 20.44 -34.49 -3.66
C SER A 27 19.50 -35.61 -3.22
N LEU A 28 18.58 -35.33 -2.30
CA LEU A 28 17.61 -36.27 -1.75
C LEU A 28 16.24 -36.21 -2.43
N LEU A 29 16.04 -35.22 -3.31
CA LEU A 29 14.80 -35.06 -4.08
C LEU A 29 14.69 -36.16 -5.15
N THR A 30 13.47 -36.57 -5.46
CA THR A 30 13.21 -37.45 -6.61
C THR A 30 13.53 -36.74 -7.92
N ILE A 31 13.84 -37.50 -8.98
CA ILE A 31 14.17 -36.93 -10.31
C ILE A 31 13.10 -35.92 -10.78
N PRO A 32 11.79 -36.19 -10.70
CA PRO A 32 10.78 -35.19 -11.06
C PRO A 32 10.85 -33.92 -10.24
N GLU A 33 11.10 -33.98 -8.94
CA GLU A 33 11.25 -32.80 -8.06
C GLU A 33 12.51 -32.03 -8.37
N GLN A 34 13.65 -32.69 -8.64
CA GLN A 34 14.90 -32.06 -9.09
C GLN A 34 14.67 -31.30 -10.41
N LEU A 35 14.00 -31.93 -11.38
CA LEU A 35 13.69 -31.29 -12.66
C LEU A 35 12.77 -30.09 -12.49
N ASN A 36 11.78 -30.16 -11.59
CA ASN A 36 10.91 -29.03 -11.28
C ASN A 36 11.70 -27.87 -10.64
N THR A 37 12.58 -28.16 -9.69
CA THR A 37 13.44 -27.17 -9.04
C THR A 37 14.40 -26.51 -10.05
N ILE A 38 14.99 -27.27 -10.96
CA ILE A 38 15.83 -26.75 -12.05
C ILE A 38 15.00 -25.85 -12.98
N ALA A 39 13.79 -26.26 -13.34
CA ALA A 39 12.90 -25.47 -14.19
C ALA A 39 12.49 -24.14 -13.53
N ASP A 40 12.21 -24.16 -12.22
CA ASP A 40 11.90 -22.97 -11.44
C ASP A 40 13.10 -22.02 -11.36
N THR A 41 14.29 -22.54 -11.14
CA THR A 41 15.55 -21.76 -11.14
C THR A 41 15.80 -21.12 -12.50
N LEU A 42 15.73 -21.88 -13.57
CA LEU A 42 15.88 -21.36 -14.93
C LEU A 42 14.84 -20.30 -15.28
N ALA A 43 13.59 -20.48 -14.84
CA ALA A 43 12.54 -19.48 -15.01
C ALA A 43 12.84 -18.18 -14.23
N GLN A 44 13.35 -18.30 -13.01
CA GLN A 44 13.75 -17.14 -12.21
C GLN A 44 14.94 -16.40 -12.82
N ASP A 45 15.95 -17.12 -13.27
CA ASP A 45 17.14 -16.54 -13.92
C ASP A 45 16.76 -15.85 -15.22
N CYS A 46 15.92 -16.48 -16.04
CA CYS A 46 15.37 -15.87 -17.24
C CYS A 46 14.56 -14.57 -16.93
N LEU A 47 13.82 -14.53 -15.82
CA LEU A 47 13.12 -13.33 -15.39
C LEU A 47 14.10 -12.25 -14.90
N ARG A 48 15.17 -12.61 -14.21
CA ARG A 48 16.24 -11.70 -13.77
C ARG A 48 16.98 -11.08 -14.94
N GLU A 49 17.44 -11.89 -15.88
CA GLU A 49 18.15 -11.43 -17.09
C GLU A 49 17.24 -10.51 -17.94
N ARG A 50 15.98 -10.85 -18.11
CA ARG A 50 15.02 -10.06 -18.90
C ARG A 50 14.61 -8.74 -18.24
N SER A 51 14.70 -8.61 -16.92
CA SER A 51 14.43 -7.34 -16.25
C SER A 51 15.43 -6.25 -16.65
N HIS A 52 16.60 -6.62 -17.16
CA HIS A 52 17.66 -5.69 -17.62
C HIS A 52 17.60 -5.38 -19.13
N THR A 53 16.86 -6.13 -19.93
CA THR A 53 16.92 -6.03 -21.41
C THR A 53 15.75 -5.30 -22.08
N GLY A 54 14.83 -4.66 -21.32
CA GLY A 54 13.75 -3.86 -21.90
C GLY A 54 12.44 -4.62 -22.16
N PRO A 55 11.48 -4.01 -22.89
CA PRO A 55 10.14 -4.58 -23.03
C PRO A 55 10.19 -5.94 -23.71
N TYR A 56 9.48 -6.90 -23.13
CA TYR A 56 9.37 -8.29 -23.59
C TYR A 56 9.26 -8.40 -25.10
N SER A 57 10.28 -8.98 -25.76
CA SER A 57 10.10 -9.52 -27.09
C SER A 57 9.07 -10.65 -26.98
N GLN A 58 7.88 -10.40 -27.52
CA GLN A 58 6.77 -11.36 -27.45
C GLN A 58 7.12 -12.53 -28.36
N THR A 59 7.65 -13.61 -27.77
CA THR A 59 7.87 -14.85 -28.51
C THR A 59 6.53 -15.35 -29.02
N THR A 60 6.38 -15.28 -30.33
CA THR A 60 5.22 -15.84 -31.01
C THR A 60 5.45 -17.32 -31.23
N TYR A 61 4.62 -18.16 -30.61
CA TYR A 61 4.64 -19.60 -30.93
C TYR A 61 4.02 -19.80 -32.33
N PRO A 62 4.74 -20.45 -33.27
CA PRO A 62 4.27 -20.57 -34.66
C PRO A 62 2.89 -21.21 -34.84
N ASN A 63 2.52 -22.10 -33.92
CA ASN A 63 1.29 -22.91 -33.99
C ASN A 63 0.18 -22.42 -33.02
N GLU A 64 0.23 -21.17 -32.57
CA GLU A 64 -0.82 -20.62 -31.70
C GLU A 64 -1.99 -20.13 -32.58
N PRO A 65 -3.16 -20.82 -32.54
CA PRO A 65 -4.26 -20.56 -33.48
C PRO A 65 -4.93 -19.21 -33.27
N VAL A 66 -4.92 -18.69 -32.05
CA VAL A 66 -5.52 -17.38 -31.68
C VAL A 66 -4.63 -16.67 -30.69
N ARG A 67 -4.37 -15.41 -30.94
CA ARG A 67 -3.58 -14.52 -30.05
C ARG A 67 -4.47 -13.36 -29.62
N ILE A 68 -4.61 -13.18 -28.31
CA ILE A 68 -5.37 -12.08 -27.73
C ILE A 68 -4.39 -11.08 -27.15
N TYR A 69 -4.55 -9.81 -27.52
CA TYR A 69 -3.77 -8.70 -27.00
C TYR A 69 -4.71 -7.70 -26.31
N ILE A 70 -4.33 -7.28 -25.11
CA ILE A 70 -5.01 -6.23 -24.36
C ILE A 70 -3.94 -5.22 -23.96
N ASP A 71 -4.15 -3.93 -24.25
CA ASP A 71 -3.18 -2.86 -24.03
C ASP A 71 -1.78 -3.20 -24.62
N ARG A 72 -1.76 -3.78 -25.82
CA ARG A 72 -0.57 -4.24 -26.55
C ARG A 72 0.21 -5.38 -25.85
N GLN A 73 -0.30 -5.96 -24.78
CA GLN A 73 0.30 -7.10 -24.11
C GLN A 73 -0.45 -8.39 -24.50
N LYS A 74 0.31 -9.44 -24.84
CA LYS A 74 -0.27 -10.75 -25.13
C LYS A 74 -0.88 -11.32 -23.85
N VAL A 75 -2.13 -11.75 -23.93
CA VAL A 75 -2.82 -12.38 -22.80
C VAL A 75 -2.43 -13.85 -22.74
N THR A 76 -1.67 -14.22 -21.71
CA THR A 76 -1.21 -15.60 -21.48
C THR A 76 -1.94 -16.29 -20.33
N SER A 77 -2.82 -15.57 -19.62
CA SER A 77 -3.53 -16.07 -18.44
C SER A 77 -5.05 -15.77 -18.54
N SER A 78 -5.73 -15.59 -17.44
CA SER A 78 -7.16 -15.31 -17.41
C SER A 78 -7.57 -14.07 -18.21
N ILE A 79 -8.18 -14.26 -19.38
CA ILE A 79 -8.72 -13.18 -20.22
C ILE A 79 -9.68 -12.28 -19.45
N LYS A 80 -10.58 -12.90 -18.67
CA LYS A 80 -11.56 -12.16 -17.84
C LYS A 80 -10.88 -11.21 -16.84
N ALA A 81 -9.85 -11.68 -16.15
CA ALA A 81 -9.13 -10.87 -15.17
C ALA A 81 -8.35 -9.73 -15.84
N THR A 82 -7.73 -10.01 -16.99
CA THR A 82 -6.98 -9.02 -17.77
C THR A 82 -7.91 -7.95 -18.34
N LEU A 83 -9.02 -8.33 -18.94
CA LEU A 83 -10.05 -7.40 -19.43
C LEU A 83 -10.62 -6.54 -18.31
N SER A 84 -11.00 -7.14 -17.18
CA SER A 84 -11.52 -6.39 -16.02
C SER A 84 -10.50 -5.40 -15.47
N THR A 85 -9.21 -5.73 -15.50
CA THR A 85 -8.15 -4.83 -15.04
C THR A 85 -7.93 -3.68 -16.00
N SER A 86 -7.87 -3.96 -17.32
CA SER A 86 -7.72 -2.94 -18.36
C SER A 86 -8.92 -1.98 -18.38
N TRP A 87 -10.14 -2.53 -18.37
CA TRP A 87 -11.35 -1.73 -18.28
C TRP A 87 -11.39 -0.85 -17.03
N GLY A 88 -11.11 -1.43 -15.86
CA GLY A 88 -11.08 -0.69 -14.60
C GLY A 88 -10.03 0.43 -14.61
N ARG A 89 -8.86 0.21 -15.23
CA ARG A 89 -7.83 1.23 -15.39
C ARG A 89 -8.30 2.39 -16.28
N GLN A 90 -8.97 2.10 -17.38
CA GLN A 90 -9.52 3.13 -18.29
C GLN A 90 -10.59 3.97 -17.58
N GLN A 91 -11.51 3.34 -16.84
CA GLN A 91 -12.52 4.03 -16.05
C GLN A 91 -11.90 4.91 -14.95
N ALA A 92 -10.91 4.38 -14.24
CA ALA A 92 -10.17 5.14 -13.24
C ALA A 92 -9.46 6.35 -13.88
N ARG A 93 -8.75 6.15 -15.02
CA ARG A 93 -8.09 7.23 -15.75
C ARG A 93 -9.08 8.33 -16.11
N ALA A 94 -10.19 7.97 -16.75
CA ALA A 94 -11.24 8.92 -17.13
C ALA A 94 -11.78 9.70 -15.92
N HIS A 95 -12.02 9.01 -14.81
CA HIS A 95 -12.49 9.63 -13.56
C HIS A 95 -11.46 10.64 -13.00
N PHE A 96 -10.20 10.24 -12.84
CA PHE A 96 -9.15 11.09 -12.27
C PHE A 96 -8.86 12.33 -13.14
N LEU A 97 -8.85 12.16 -14.47
CA LEU A 97 -8.65 13.26 -15.41
C LEU A 97 -9.86 14.21 -15.41
N LYS A 98 -11.09 13.68 -15.52
CA LYS A 98 -12.33 14.48 -15.49
C LYS A 98 -12.44 15.31 -14.21
N ARG A 99 -12.05 14.75 -13.08
CA ARG A 99 -12.04 15.41 -11.77
C ARG A 99 -10.83 16.32 -11.55
N ARG A 100 -9.88 16.34 -12.45
CA ARG A 100 -8.61 17.07 -12.33
C ARG A 100 -7.82 16.74 -11.07
N ILE A 101 -7.96 15.49 -10.60
CA ILE A 101 -7.20 14.96 -9.46
C ILE A 101 -5.78 14.66 -9.90
N LEU A 102 -5.63 14.01 -11.04
CA LEU A 102 -4.34 13.76 -11.70
C LEU A 102 -4.39 14.31 -13.13
N ARG A 103 -3.23 14.75 -13.63
CA ARG A 103 -3.00 15.00 -15.05
C ARG A 103 -2.67 13.68 -15.75
N GLU A 104 -2.72 13.69 -17.09
CA GLU A 104 -2.45 12.49 -17.89
C GLU A 104 -1.07 11.89 -17.61
N ASN A 105 -0.03 12.72 -17.68
CA ASN A 105 1.34 12.32 -17.37
C ASN A 105 1.53 11.87 -15.92
N GLN A 106 0.76 12.35 -14.98
CA GLN A 106 0.79 11.92 -13.58
C GLN A 106 0.17 10.54 -13.40
N PHE A 107 -0.98 10.29 -14.08
CA PHE A 107 -1.68 9.01 -13.97
C PHE A 107 -0.79 7.82 -14.35
N ASP A 108 0.01 7.96 -15.42
CA ASP A 108 0.87 6.89 -15.91
C ASP A 108 2.12 6.66 -15.04
N LEU A 109 2.49 7.63 -14.21
CA LEU A 109 3.61 7.47 -13.26
C LEU A 109 3.24 6.65 -12.02
N VAL A 110 1.94 6.56 -11.66
CA VAL A 110 1.50 5.92 -10.41
C VAL A 110 1.63 4.39 -10.48
N PHE A 111 2.11 3.79 -9.41
CA PHE A 111 2.15 2.34 -9.24
C PHE A 111 0.79 1.78 -8.79
N TRP A 112 -0.16 1.74 -9.73
CA TRP A 112 -1.56 1.34 -9.49
C TRP A 112 -1.72 -0.06 -8.91
N ASN A 113 -0.88 -1.01 -9.31
CA ASN A 113 -0.95 -2.39 -8.81
C ASN A 113 -0.66 -2.45 -7.30
N GLY A 114 0.31 -1.68 -6.83
CA GLY A 114 0.62 -1.57 -5.41
C GLY A 114 -0.52 -0.93 -4.63
N LEU A 115 -1.08 0.18 -5.13
CA LEU A 115 -2.21 0.87 -4.48
C LEU A 115 -3.44 -0.04 -4.43
N LYS A 116 -3.82 -0.67 -5.55
CA LYS A 116 -4.93 -1.65 -5.62
C LYS A 116 -4.74 -2.77 -4.60
N GLY A 117 -3.56 -3.40 -4.59
CA GLY A 117 -3.25 -4.49 -3.67
C GLY A 117 -3.26 -4.05 -2.19
N THR A 118 -2.88 -2.80 -1.90
CA THR A 118 -2.96 -2.23 -0.55
C THR A 118 -4.42 -2.04 -0.14
N LEU A 119 -5.24 -1.43 -0.99
CA LEU A 119 -6.65 -1.16 -0.69
C LEU A 119 -7.45 -2.45 -0.48
N GLN A 120 -7.17 -3.50 -1.23
CA GLN A 120 -7.84 -4.80 -1.07
C GLN A 120 -7.61 -5.44 0.32
N ASN A 121 -6.53 -5.06 1.00
CA ASN A 121 -6.19 -5.56 2.34
C ASN A 121 -6.69 -4.64 3.47
N PHE A 122 -7.32 -3.52 3.16
CA PHE A 122 -7.89 -2.62 4.16
C PHE A 122 -9.29 -3.08 4.59
N SER A 123 -9.67 -2.70 5.81
CA SER A 123 -11.06 -2.80 6.24
C SER A 123 -11.95 -1.90 5.37
N LYS A 124 -13.22 -2.28 5.22
CA LYS A 124 -14.16 -1.51 4.39
C LYS A 124 -14.26 -0.02 4.76
N PRO A 125 -14.32 0.36 6.06
CA PRO A 125 -14.32 1.77 6.46
C PRO A 125 -13.06 2.51 6.00
N LEU A 126 -11.88 1.89 6.10
CA LEU A 126 -10.63 2.50 5.67
C LEU A 126 -10.55 2.64 4.14
N GLN A 127 -11.01 1.63 3.39
CA GLN A 127 -11.14 1.73 1.92
C GLN A 127 -12.01 2.93 1.52
N LEU A 128 -13.16 3.06 2.17
CA LEU A 128 -14.09 4.16 1.92
C LEU A 128 -13.48 5.52 2.25
N TRP A 129 -12.74 5.59 3.39
CA TRP A 129 -12.05 6.82 3.76
C TRP A 129 -10.99 7.20 2.73
N VAL A 130 -10.12 6.26 2.31
CA VAL A 130 -9.09 6.53 1.28
C VAL A 130 -9.74 7.02 -0.01
N THR A 131 -10.80 6.35 -0.47
CA THR A 131 -11.54 6.73 -1.68
C THR A 131 -12.07 8.17 -1.58
N LYS A 132 -12.69 8.52 -0.46
CA LYS A 132 -13.19 9.88 -0.22
C LYS A 132 -12.06 10.90 -0.13
N HIS A 133 -10.91 10.51 0.46
CA HIS A 133 -9.77 11.40 0.62
C HIS A 133 -9.12 11.73 -0.74
N VAL A 134 -8.78 10.72 -1.53
CA VAL A 134 -8.21 10.86 -2.88
C VAL A 134 -9.16 11.59 -3.85
N SER A 135 -10.47 11.39 -3.69
CA SER A 135 -11.48 12.08 -4.50
C SER A 135 -11.86 13.46 -3.95
N HIS A 136 -11.21 13.95 -2.92
CA HIS A 136 -11.45 15.25 -2.25
C HIS A 136 -12.87 15.37 -1.66
N PHE A 137 -13.53 14.24 -1.34
CA PHE A 137 -14.85 14.16 -0.72
C PHE A 137 -14.84 13.93 0.81
N CYS A 138 -13.66 13.96 1.44
CA CYS A 138 -13.61 13.94 2.89
C CYS A 138 -14.33 15.15 3.47
N GLY A 139 -14.98 14.96 4.62
CA GLY A 139 -15.71 16.00 5.35
C GLY A 139 -14.78 17.05 5.97
N THR A 140 -13.90 17.64 5.18
CA THR A 140 -13.13 18.83 5.56
C THR A 140 -14.06 20.03 5.64
N ASN A 141 -13.68 21.06 6.39
CA ASN A 141 -14.53 22.25 6.51
C ASN A 141 -14.77 22.94 5.18
N ARG A 142 -13.80 22.86 4.24
CA ARG A 142 -14.01 23.33 2.86
C ARG A 142 -15.10 22.53 2.14
N GLN A 143 -15.17 21.22 2.34
CA GLN A 143 -16.20 20.40 1.70
C GLN A 143 -17.54 20.57 2.39
N LEU A 144 -17.56 20.65 3.71
CA LEU A 144 -18.78 20.85 4.48
C LEU A 144 -19.41 22.23 4.24
N SER A 145 -18.61 23.30 4.10
CA SER A 145 -19.07 24.64 3.81
C SER A 145 -19.76 24.79 2.45
N LYS A 146 -19.57 23.84 1.51
CA LYS A 146 -20.33 23.79 0.26
C LYS A 146 -21.75 23.24 0.43
N MET A 147 -21.96 22.46 1.50
CA MET A 147 -23.26 21.85 1.83
C MET A 147 -24.05 22.68 2.84
N ASP A 148 -23.33 23.33 3.76
CA ASP A 148 -23.89 24.14 4.82
C ASP A 148 -23.09 25.44 4.98
N ILE A 149 -23.70 26.57 4.60
CA ILE A 149 -23.09 27.90 4.62
C ILE A 149 -22.74 28.39 6.04
N SER A 150 -23.33 27.80 7.08
CA SER A 150 -22.99 28.12 8.48
C SER A 150 -21.61 27.61 8.87
N ILE A 151 -21.08 26.61 8.16
CA ILE A 151 -19.79 26.01 8.42
C ILE A 151 -18.68 26.87 7.78
N LYS A 152 -17.85 27.46 8.61
CA LYS A 152 -16.71 28.25 8.16
C LYS A 152 -15.60 27.34 7.63
N ASN A 153 -15.06 27.65 6.45
CA ASN A 153 -13.91 26.93 5.86
C ASN A 153 -12.59 27.26 6.58
N ILE A 154 -12.52 26.94 7.88
CA ILE A 154 -11.38 27.21 8.76
C ILE A 154 -10.96 25.91 9.44
N CYS A 155 -9.65 25.63 9.46
CA CYS A 155 -9.10 24.50 10.19
C CYS A 155 -9.29 24.69 11.71
N MET A 156 -9.94 23.75 12.35
CA MET A 156 -10.17 23.79 13.79
C MET A 156 -8.89 23.66 14.63
N CYS A 157 -7.83 23.08 14.05
CA CYS A 157 -6.57 22.88 14.75
C CYS A 157 -5.64 24.09 14.68
N CYS A 158 -5.41 24.65 13.48
CA CYS A 158 -4.44 25.76 13.27
C CYS A 158 -5.11 27.11 12.96
N LYS A 159 -6.44 27.14 12.84
CA LYS A 159 -7.26 28.35 12.56
C LYS A 159 -7.03 28.99 11.20
N LYS A 160 -6.26 28.36 10.30
CA LYS A 160 -6.06 28.85 8.93
C LYS A 160 -7.28 28.58 8.06
N LEU A 161 -7.50 29.47 7.09
CA LEU A 161 -8.52 29.31 6.04
C LEU A 161 -8.18 28.14 5.10
N ASN A 162 -9.19 27.67 4.38
CA ASN A 162 -9.09 26.61 3.37
C ASN A 162 -8.63 25.27 3.93
N GLU A 163 -9.42 24.72 4.89
CA GLU A 163 -9.22 23.35 5.34
C GLU A 163 -9.74 22.36 4.27
N ASP A 164 -8.91 22.06 3.29
CA ASP A 164 -9.13 21.02 2.28
C ASP A 164 -8.36 19.73 2.61
N THR A 165 -8.42 18.73 1.71
CA THR A 165 -7.70 17.46 1.88
C THR A 165 -6.19 17.63 1.95
N ALA A 166 -5.62 18.54 1.15
CA ALA A 166 -4.19 18.86 1.15
C ALA A 166 -3.75 19.44 2.51
N HIS A 167 -4.60 20.28 3.13
CA HIS A 167 -4.33 20.85 4.44
C HIS A 167 -4.20 19.79 5.54
N ILE A 168 -4.82 18.61 5.38
CA ILE A 168 -4.77 17.55 6.38
C ILE A 168 -3.33 17.16 6.73
N THR A 169 -2.47 17.01 5.76
CA THR A 169 -1.05 16.65 5.99
C THR A 169 -0.15 17.87 6.21
N ARG A 170 -0.60 19.06 5.83
CA ARG A 170 0.18 20.32 5.92
C ARG A 170 -0.16 21.19 7.13
N CYS A 171 -1.09 20.78 7.98
CA CYS A 171 -1.48 21.56 9.16
C CYS A 171 -0.33 21.72 10.15
N HIS A 172 -0.05 22.97 10.55
CA HIS A 172 1.05 23.33 11.45
C HIS A 172 0.69 23.33 12.94
N ASN A 173 -0.44 22.77 13.31
CA ASN A 173 -0.77 22.61 14.74
C ASN A 173 0.31 21.75 15.44
N LYS A 174 0.77 22.17 16.61
CA LYS A 174 1.88 21.50 17.34
C LYS A 174 1.62 20.00 17.55
N GLY A 175 0.42 19.62 18.06
CA GLY A 175 0.09 18.22 18.29
C GLY A 175 0.05 17.39 17.00
N ARG A 176 -0.50 17.97 15.90
CA ARG A 176 -0.49 17.32 14.58
C ARG A 176 0.92 17.17 14.02
N THR A 177 1.77 18.16 14.26
CA THR A 177 3.17 18.11 13.82
C THR A 177 3.95 17.03 14.55
N LEU A 178 3.80 16.95 15.87
CA LEU A 178 4.43 15.90 16.67
C LEU A 178 4.01 14.51 16.19
N MET A 179 2.72 14.27 16.06
CA MET A 179 2.18 13.00 15.55
C MET A 179 2.67 12.69 14.13
N PHE A 180 2.78 13.70 13.27
CA PHE A 180 3.28 13.51 11.91
C PHE A 180 4.74 13.02 11.94
N HIS A 181 5.59 13.62 12.76
CA HIS A 181 6.99 13.20 12.92
C HIS A 181 7.08 11.79 13.48
N GLN A 182 6.36 11.46 14.56
CA GLN A 182 6.35 10.11 15.12
C GLN A 182 5.97 9.06 14.07
N THR A 183 4.92 9.31 13.29
CA THR A 183 4.48 8.34 12.27
C THR A 183 5.44 8.27 11.07
N THR A 184 6.16 9.35 10.78
CA THR A 184 7.23 9.34 9.77
C THR A 184 8.42 8.51 10.25
N GLU A 185 8.85 8.68 11.48
CA GLU A 185 9.91 7.89 12.10
C GLU A 185 9.57 6.39 12.11
N GLU A 186 8.31 6.03 12.41
CA GLU A 186 7.82 4.64 12.30
C GLU A 186 7.96 4.08 10.87
N LEU A 187 7.65 4.90 9.85
CA LEU A 187 7.83 4.51 8.45
C LEU A 187 9.32 4.26 8.12
N ILE A 188 10.21 5.20 8.47
CA ILE A 188 11.65 5.08 8.19
C ILE A 188 12.25 3.89 8.94
N LYS A 189 11.92 3.71 10.21
CA LYS A 189 12.34 2.54 11.00
C LYS A 189 11.88 1.22 10.36
N TRP A 190 10.64 1.18 9.86
CA TRP A 190 10.16 0.01 9.14
C TRP A 190 10.91 -0.22 7.83
N MET A 191 11.18 0.82 7.04
CA MET A 191 11.95 0.68 5.79
C MET A 191 13.33 0.08 6.06
N LYS A 192 14.02 0.57 7.09
CA LYS A 192 15.32 0.04 7.51
C LYS A 192 15.24 -1.46 7.83
N ASN A 193 14.23 -1.88 8.60
CA ASN A 193 14.02 -3.30 8.95
C ASN A 193 13.56 -4.17 7.79
N ALA A 194 13.01 -3.56 6.73
CA ALA A 194 12.51 -4.22 5.53
C ALA A 194 13.47 -4.11 4.33
N HIS A 195 14.75 -3.94 4.59
CA HIS A 195 15.82 -3.80 3.60
C HIS A 195 15.53 -2.68 2.59
N GLY A 196 15.11 -1.52 3.12
CA GLY A 196 14.92 -0.32 2.30
C GLY A 196 16.22 0.16 1.69
N ASN A 197 16.14 0.81 0.53
CA ASN A 197 17.28 1.48 -0.09
C ASN A 197 17.69 2.70 0.74
N ASP A 198 18.94 2.79 1.18
CA ASP A 198 19.42 3.81 2.10
C ASP A 198 19.25 5.23 1.53
N LEU A 199 19.64 5.45 0.27
CA LEU A 199 19.49 6.76 -0.38
C LEU A 199 18.03 7.18 -0.53
N LEU A 200 17.13 6.23 -0.81
CA LEU A 200 15.68 6.49 -0.83
C LEU A 200 15.15 6.81 0.55
N MET A 201 15.62 6.12 1.60
CA MET A 201 15.20 6.38 2.97
C MET A 201 15.60 7.79 3.40
N ASP A 202 16.84 8.18 3.19
CA ASP A 202 17.35 9.52 3.53
C ASP A 202 16.57 10.61 2.79
N ALA A 203 16.35 10.42 1.48
CA ALA A 203 15.60 11.36 0.68
C ALA A 203 14.15 11.50 1.14
N LEU A 204 13.49 10.39 1.44
CA LEU A 204 12.10 10.37 1.93
C LEU A 204 11.98 10.95 3.33
N GLU A 205 12.96 10.70 4.22
CA GLU A 205 12.99 11.29 5.56
C GLU A 205 13.03 12.82 5.49
N ILE A 206 13.94 13.37 4.67
CA ILE A 206 14.03 14.82 4.44
C ILE A 206 12.71 15.35 3.84
N TYR A 207 12.20 14.69 2.81
CA TYR A 207 10.97 15.10 2.12
C TYR A 207 9.76 15.14 3.06
N LEU A 208 9.59 14.12 3.88
CA LEU A 208 8.53 14.01 4.88
C LEU A 208 8.71 15.04 6.01
N LYS A 209 9.92 15.16 6.56
CA LYS A 209 10.25 16.12 7.63
C LYS A 209 9.86 17.55 7.24
N TYR A 210 10.13 17.94 6.01
CA TYR A 210 9.80 19.25 5.49
C TYR A 210 8.43 19.32 4.77
N ARG A 211 7.64 18.26 4.79
CA ARG A 211 6.29 18.17 4.22
C ARG A 211 6.24 18.65 2.76
N GLY A 212 7.17 18.18 1.95
CA GLY A 212 7.24 18.51 0.53
C GLY A 212 7.54 19.97 0.22
N ARG A 213 8.13 20.74 1.16
CA ARG A 213 8.57 22.13 0.89
C ARG A 213 9.74 22.18 -0.09
N TYR A 214 10.64 21.22 0.01
CA TYR A 214 11.71 21.02 -0.96
C TYR A 214 11.28 20.00 -1.99
N SER A 215 11.60 20.27 -3.26
CA SER A 215 11.35 19.30 -4.32
C SER A 215 12.25 18.08 -4.13
N MET A 216 11.78 16.92 -4.55
CA MET A 216 12.58 15.69 -4.45
C MET A 216 13.86 15.80 -5.30
N ARG A 217 13.79 16.43 -6.49
CA ARG A 217 14.97 16.71 -7.31
C ARG A 217 16.03 17.55 -6.58
N TYR A 218 15.61 18.52 -5.79
CA TYR A 218 16.55 19.28 -4.98
C TYR A 218 17.18 18.43 -3.89
N ILE A 219 16.43 17.58 -3.22
CA ILE A 219 16.90 16.69 -2.16
C ILE A 219 17.94 15.70 -2.71
N VAL A 220 17.64 15.08 -3.85
CA VAL A 220 18.49 14.03 -4.44
C VAL A 220 19.52 14.55 -5.43
N ARG A 221 19.76 15.85 -5.51
CA ARG A 221 20.63 16.46 -6.53
C ARG A 221 22.07 15.94 -6.54
N ALA A 222 22.56 15.45 -5.41
CA ALA A 222 23.89 14.87 -5.27
C ALA A 222 23.96 13.39 -5.66
N HIS A 223 22.81 12.75 -5.97
CA HIS A 223 22.71 11.31 -6.24
C HIS A 223 22.13 11.06 -7.64
N PRO A 224 22.99 10.94 -8.68
CA PRO A 224 22.55 10.78 -10.07
C PRO A 224 21.55 9.61 -10.26
N ASP A 225 21.75 8.52 -9.56
CA ASP A 225 20.89 7.30 -9.62
C ASP A 225 19.43 7.60 -9.19
N LEU A 226 19.22 8.66 -8.39
CA LEU A 226 17.91 9.08 -7.93
C LEU A 226 17.30 10.21 -8.76
N HIS A 227 17.96 10.75 -9.78
CA HIS A 227 17.46 11.91 -10.52
C HIS A 227 16.14 11.62 -11.23
N GLU A 228 15.99 10.44 -11.84
CA GLU A 228 14.74 10.07 -12.51
C GLU A 228 13.61 9.86 -11.48
N PHE A 229 13.90 9.24 -10.35
CA PHE A 229 12.97 9.16 -9.23
C PHE A 229 12.52 10.55 -8.77
N GLY A 230 13.48 11.47 -8.56
CA GLY A 230 13.20 12.84 -8.16
C GLY A 230 12.26 13.56 -9.14
N ARG A 231 12.49 13.40 -10.44
CA ARG A 231 11.66 13.98 -11.50
C ARG A 231 10.23 13.43 -11.48
N HIS A 232 10.06 12.12 -11.37
CA HIS A 232 8.74 11.47 -11.34
C HIS A 232 7.99 11.80 -10.05
N HIS A 233 8.69 11.82 -8.91
CA HIS A 233 8.12 12.16 -7.62
C HIS A 233 7.61 13.61 -7.59
N ASP A 234 8.40 14.56 -8.10
CA ASP A 234 7.99 15.98 -8.18
C ASP A 234 6.83 16.20 -9.15
N THR A 235 6.75 15.40 -10.22
CA THR A 235 5.63 15.45 -11.16
C THR A 235 4.33 15.05 -10.46
N LEU A 236 4.35 14.04 -9.60
CA LEU A 236 3.19 13.65 -8.78
C LEU A 236 2.94 14.66 -7.66
N GLY A 237 3.98 15.09 -6.97
CA GLY A 237 3.94 16.05 -5.90
C GLY A 237 3.47 15.49 -4.56
N TRP A 238 3.55 16.35 -3.54
CA TRP A 238 3.28 16.01 -2.15
C TRP A 238 1.89 15.42 -1.91
N ASP A 239 0.86 16.08 -2.43
CA ASP A 239 -0.52 15.72 -2.10
C ASP A 239 -0.86 14.33 -2.63
N ASN A 240 -0.51 14.05 -3.89
CA ASN A 240 -0.69 12.74 -4.50
C ASN A 240 0.13 11.65 -3.77
N PHE A 241 1.37 11.96 -3.38
CA PHE A 241 2.21 11.04 -2.61
C PHE A 241 1.54 10.66 -1.29
N MET A 242 1.06 11.63 -0.52
CA MET A 242 0.38 11.39 0.77
C MET A 242 -0.98 10.71 0.61
N GLU A 243 -1.56 10.71 -0.58
CA GLU A 243 -2.76 9.97 -0.97
C GLU A 243 -2.46 8.55 -1.46
N GLY A 244 -1.20 8.13 -1.42
CA GLY A 244 -0.75 6.79 -1.83
C GLY A 244 -0.50 6.64 -3.33
N CYS A 245 -0.60 7.73 -4.12
CA CYS A 245 -0.22 7.76 -5.53
C CYS A 245 1.30 7.88 -5.66
N ILE A 246 2.01 6.77 -5.53
CA ILE A 246 3.46 6.72 -5.49
C ILE A 246 4.01 6.32 -6.85
N CYS A 247 5.11 6.96 -7.28
CA CYS A 247 5.69 6.70 -8.59
C CYS A 247 6.29 5.30 -8.71
N THR A 248 6.12 4.69 -9.87
CA THR A 248 6.64 3.36 -10.19
C THR A 248 8.17 3.29 -10.03
N HIS A 249 8.87 4.39 -10.29
CA HIS A 249 10.33 4.42 -10.24
C HIS A 249 10.89 4.20 -8.83
N LEU A 250 10.21 4.67 -7.78
CA LEU A 250 10.56 4.36 -6.39
C LEU A 250 10.64 2.84 -6.17
N PHE A 251 9.64 2.12 -6.66
CA PHE A 251 9.58 0.67 -6.48
C PHE A 251 10.58 -0.10 -7.34
N LYS A 252 10.96 0.43 -8.52
CA LYS A 252 12.05 -0.14 -9.33
C LYS A 252 13.39 -0.06 -8.59
N LEU A 253 13.72 1.08 -8.01
CA LEU A 253 14.95 1.25 -7.22
C LEU A 253 14.94 0.34 -5.98
N GLN A 254 13.82 0.28 -5.29
CA GLN A 254 13.68 -0.60 -4.13
C GLN A 254 13.80 -2.08 -4.50
N GLU A 255 13.24 -2.51 -5.64
CA GLU A 255 13.34 -3.88 -6.12
C GLU A 255 14.80 -4.28 -6.39
N GLN A 256 15.57 -3.41 -7.02
CA GLN A 256 17.01 -3.62 -7.24
C GLN A 256 17.74 -3.84 -5.90
N THR A 257 17.43 -3.03 -4.88
CA THR A 257 18.03 -3.19 -3.55
C THR A 257 17.62 -4.51 -2.89
N LEU A 258 16.34 -4.92 -3.01
CA LEU A 258 15.89 -6.19 -2.45
C LEU A 258 16.61 -7.39 -3.10
N ILE A 259 16.84 -7.33 -4.40
CA ILE A 259 17.60 -8.36 -5.15
C ILE A 259 19.07 -8.38 -4.69
N GLN A 260 19.72 -7.22 -4.65
CA GLN A 260 21.13 -7.10 -4.22
C GLN A 260 21.35 -7.64 -2.80
N ASN A 261 20.40 -7.41 -1.90
CA ASN A 261 20.49 -7.85 -0.51
C ASN A 261 19.96 -9.27 -0.28
N SER A 262 19.61 -10.01 -1.33
CA SER A 262 18.99 -11.36 -1.24
C SER A 262 17.83 -11.37 -0.23
N SER A 263 17.02 -10.33 -0.25
CA SER A 263 15.95 -10.11 0.73
C SER A 263 14.80 -11.11 0.55
N LYS A 264 14.22 -11.56 1.68
CA LYS A 264 12.97 -12.34 1.66
C LYS A 264 11.73 -11.52 1.26
N TRP A 265 11.84 -10.19 1.19
CA TRP A 265 10.76 -9.33 0.75
C TRP A 265 10.61 -9.36 -0.77
N THR A 266 9.41 -9.64 -1.25
CA THR A 266 9.08 -9.36 -2.66
C THR A 266 8.70 -7.90 -2.81
N ILE A 267 8.97 -7.30 -3.98
CA ILE A 267 8.58 -5.91 -4.24
C ILE A 267 7.06 -5.70 -4.12
N THR A 268 6.27 -6.70 -4.46
CA THR A 268 4.81 -6.66 -4.29
C THR A 268 4.40 -6.56 -2.82
N ALA A 269 5.01 -7.32 -1.93
CA ALA A 269 4.73 -7.27 -0.50
C ALA A 269 5.27 -5.96 0.11
N TRP A 270 6.49 -5.57 -0.25
CA TRP A 270 7.13 -4.37 0.24
C TRP A 270 6.36 -3.11 -0.16
N SER A 271 6.00 -2.98 -1.45
CA SER A 271 5.25 -1.81 -1.94
C SER A 271 3.88 -1.67 -1.29
N ARG A 272 3.15 -2.77 -1.07
CA ARG A 272 1.87 -2.74 -0.34
C ARG A 272 2.05 -2.24 1.09
N GLN A 273 3.08 -2.68 1.78
CA GLN A 273 3.37 -2.25 3.15
C GLN A 273 3.83 -0.80 3.21
N PHE A 274 4.60 -0.34 2.24
CA PHE A 274 5.03 1.05 2.12
C PHE A 274 3.83 1.97 1.90
N ILE A 275 3.01 1.70 0.88
CA ILE A 275 1.79 2.48 0.57
C ILE A 275 0.83 2.48 1.76
N LYS A 276 0.65 1.33 2.42
CA LYS A 276 -0.17 1.22 3.64
C LYS A 276 0.30 2.23 4.69
N ARG A 277 1.60 2.33 4.95
CA ARG A 277 2.14 3.22 5.98
C ARG A 277 2.02 4.69 5.61
N VAL A 278 2.25 5.06 4.35
CA VAL A 278 2.02 6.43 3.87
C VAL A 278 0.55 6.83 4.06
N LEU A 279 -0.38 5.97 3.67
CA LEU A 279 -1.82 6.21 3.88
C LEU A 279 -2.18 6.27 5.37
N HIS A 280 -1.52 5.50 6.23
CA HIS A 280 -1.73 5.57 7.69
C HIS A 280 -1.25 6.90 8.27
N ILE A 281 -0.12 7.47 7.79
CA ILE A 281 0.31 8.82 8.21
C ILE A 281 -0.82 9.81 7.97
N THR A 282 -1.37 9.83 6.76
CA THR A 282 -2.48 10.73 6.40
C THR A 282 -3.76 10.46 7.20
N HIS A 283 -4.10 9.19 7.37
CA HIS A 283 -5.28 8.79 8.14
C HIS A 283 -5.18 9.19 9.62
N ARG A 284 -4.02 9.05 10.24
CA ARG A 284 -3.78 9.50 11.61
C ARG A 284 -3.97 11.02 11.73
N GLN A 285 -3.50 11.80 10.76
CA GLN A 285 -3.74 13.25 10.73
C GLN A 285 -5.24 13.58 10.63
N TRP A 286 -5.98 12.81 9.85
CA TRP A 286 -7.44 12.92 9.73
C TRP A 286 -8.14 12.58 11.05
N LEU A 287 -7.79 11.49 11.70
CA LEU A 287 -8.37 11.08 12.98
C LEU A 287 -8.11 12.11 14.09
N TYR A 288 -6.89 12.65 14.17
CA TYR A 288 -6.58 13.72 15.11
C TYR A 288 -7.48 14.96 14.90
N ARG A 289 -7.62 15.37 13.64
CA ARG A 289 -8.52 16.47 13.28
C ARG A 289 -9.95 16.20 13.75
N ASN A 290 -10.47 15.02 13.47
CA ASN A 290 -11.81 14.62 13.84
C ASN A 290 -12.01 14.59 15.37
N ALA A 291 -11.06 14.03 16.10
CA ALA A 291 -11.09 14.06 17.56
C ALA A 291 -11.19 15.49 18.09
N ARG A 292 -10.39 16.42 17.54
CA ARG A 292 -10.43 17.84 17.95
C ARG A 292 -11.75 18.54 17.63
N ILE A 293 -12.39 18.20 16.51
CA ILE A 293 -13.70 18.75 16.16
C ILE A 293 -14.75 18.22 17.10
N HIS A 294 -14.81 16.91 17.31
CA HIS A 294 -15.83 16.28 18.15
C HIS A 294 -15.69 16.64 19.62
N ILE A 295 -14.48 16.88 20.12
CA ILE A 295 -14.26 17.39 21.49
C ILE A 295 -14.85 18.82 21.66
N LYS A 296 -14.96 19.60 20.60
CA LYS A 296 -15.46 20.99 20.66
C LYS A 296 -16.95 21.12 20.36
N LEU A 297 -17.56 20.13 19.72
CA LEU A 297 -18.85 20.39 19.07
C LEU A 297 -20.09 20.21 19.94
N VAL A 298 -20.06 19.42 20.99
CA VAL A 298 -21.23 19.31 21.90
C VAL A 298 -20.90 18.48 23.15
N ASP A 299 -21.19 18.97 24.35
CA ASP A 299 -20.96 18.24 25.60
C ASP A 299 -21.74 16.92 25.70
N GLY A 300 -22.93 16.81 25.12
CA GLY A 300 -23.74 15.58 25.10
C GLY A 300 -23.25 14.51 24.11
N LEU A 301 -22.72 14.90 22.94
CA LEU A 301 -22.18 13.98 21.96
C LEU A 301 -20.78 13.46 22.34
N THR A 302 -19.99 14.23 23.06
CA THR A 302 -18.68 13.82 23.59
C THR A 302 -18.81 12.73 24.63
N ALA A 303 -19.75 12.80 25.54
CA ALA A 303 -19.97 11.77 26.57
C ALA A 303 -20.40 10.44 25.94
N SER A 304 -21.36 10.46 25.03
CA SER A 304 -21.83 9.26 24.32
C SER A 304 -20.74 8.65 23.43
N LYS A 305 -19.97 9.49 22.73
CA LYS A 305 -18.89 8.99 21.85
C LYS A 305 -17.68 8.52 22.64
N HIS A 306 -17.38 9.16 23.77
CA HIS A 306 -16.36 8.70 24.71
C HIS A 306 -16.73 7.32 25.28
N GLN A 307 -17.96 7.11 25.70
CA GLN A 307 -18.45 5.82 26.16
C GLN A 307 -18.39 4.75 25.05
N GLN A 308 -18.77 5.10 23.81
CA GLN A 308 -18.64 4.18 22.67
C GLN A 308 -17.20 3.77 22.41
N ILE A 309 -16.25 4.71 22.49
CA ILE A 309 -14.82 4.41 22.32
C ILE A 309 -14.33 3.51 23.45
N ILE A 310 -14.68 3.81 24.71
CA ILE A 310 -14.31 2.97 25.86
C ILE A 310 -14.92 1.58 25.75
N HIS A 311 -16.19 1.47 25.39
CA HIS A 311 -16.85 0.19 25.20
C HIS A 311 -16.16 -0.63 24.08
N LEU A 312 -15.78 0.01 22.99
CA LEU A 312 -15.09 -0.66 21.89
C LEU A 312 -13.67 -1.07 22.26
N VAL A 313 -12.92 -0.25 23.01
CA VAL A 313 -11.63 -0.62 23.61
C VAL A 313 -11.79 -1.86 24.47
N HIS A 314 -12.76 -1.82 25.39
CA HIS A 314 -13.03 -2.94 26.28
C HIS A 314 -13.35 -4.23 25.52
N SER A 315 -14.24 -4.16 24.52
CA SER A 315 -14.61 -5.32 23.71
C SER A 315 -13.42 -5.88 22.91
N LEU A 316 -12.53 -5.04 22.42
CA LEU A 316 -11.37 -5.47 21.64
C LEU A 316 -10.21 -6.01 22.50
N LEU A 317 -10.09 -5.60 23.76
CA LEU A 317 -9.12 -6.14 24.70
C LEU A 317 -9.41 -7.61 25.06
N TYR A 318 -10.68 -8.04 25.02
CA TYR A 318 -11.07 -9.43 25.21
C TYR A 318 -11.00 -10.29 23.94
N THR A 319 -10.37 -9.79 22.88
CA THR A 319 -10.12 -10.58 21.67
C THR A 319 -9.20 -11.76 21.99
N ASP A 320 -9.58 -12.96 21.56
CA ASP A 320 -8.71 -14.14 21.69
C ASP A 320 -7.39 -13.89 20.93
N PRO A 321 -6.22 -14.06 21.57
CA PRO A 321 -4.94 -13.96 20.88
C PRO A 321 -4.83 -14.85 19.63
N ASN A 322 -5.61 -15.95 19.57
CA ASN A 322 -5.66 -16.84 18.42
C ASN A 322 -6.42 -16.26 17.22
N ASP A 323 -7.28 -15.28 17.43
CA ASP A 323 -7.96 -14.54 16.37
C ASP A 323 -7.04 -13.53 15.67
N LEU A 324 -5.82 -13.33 16.19
CA LEU A 324 -4.80 -12.47 15.64
C LEU A 324 -3.63 -13.27 15.06
N LEU A 325 -3.05 -12.78 13.99
CA LEU A 325 -1.77 -13.31 13.51
C LEU A 325 -0.68 -13.06 14.56
N PRO A 326 0.32 -13.95 14.71
CA PRO A 326 1.38 -13.83 15.72
C PRO A 326 2.02 -12.43 15.76
N GLN A 327 2.24 -11.83 14.61
CA GLN A 327 2.84 -10.50 14.45
C GLN A 327 1.97 -9.34 14.97
N HIS A 328 0.68 -9.57 15.25
CA HIS A 328 -0.25 -8.56 15.73
C HIS A 328 -0.64 -8.75 17.21
N ARG A 329 -0.22 -9.83 17.84
CA ARG A 329 -0.55 -10.15 19.25
C ARG A 329 -0.01 -9.10 20.23
N HIS A 330 1.05 -8.38 19.86
CA HIS A 330 1.58 -7.26 20.66
C HIS A 330 0.55 -6.15 20.90
N LEU A 331 -0.48 -6.04 20.08
CA LEU A 331 -1.57 -5.08 20.29
C LEU A 331 -2.39 -5.37 21.54
N LEU A 332 -2.46 -6.63 22.00
CA LEU A 332 -3.14 -7.04 23.22
C LEU A 332 -2.28 -6.87 24.48
N GLN A 333 -1.00 -6.49 24.36
CA GLN A 333 -0.11 -6.27 25.48
C GLN A 333 -0.37 -4.93 26.20
N ARG A 334 -1.14 -4.02 25.57
CA ARG A 334 -1.60 -2.80 26.22
C ARG A 334 -2.78 -3.10 27.10
N ASP A 335 -2.65 -2.81 28.39
CA ASP A 335 -3.74 -2.98 29.34
C ASP A 335 -4.79 -1.83 29.25
N PHE A 336 -5.93 -2.04 29.92
CA PHE A 336 -7.00 -1.06 29.95
C PHE A 336 -6.59 0.24 30.64
N GLN A 337 -5.71 0.18 31.65
CA GLN A 337 -5.22 1.34 32.36
C GLN A 337 -4.36 2.23 31.46
N GLN A 338 -3.39 1.62 30.73
CA GLN A 338 -2.56 2.34 29.76
C GLN A 338 -3.38 3.00 28.65
N LEU A 339 -4.42 2.33 28.16
CA LEU A 339 -5.33 2.89 27.17
C LEU A 339 -6.29 3.93 27.80
N GLY A 340 -6.61 3.78 29.10
CA GLY A 340 -7.42 4.72 29.87
C GLY A 340 -6.71 6.05 30.13
N GLU A 341 -5.42 6.01 30.42
CA GLU A 341 -4.55 7.17 30.65
C GLU A 341 -4.19 7.88 29.32
N GLY A 342 -4.25 7.18 28.21
CA GLY A 342 -4.03 7.72 26.87
C GLY A 342 -5.11 8.72 26.44
N THR A 343 -4.81 9.45 25.38
CA THR A 343 -5.80 10.38 24.79
C THR A 343 -6.91 9.62 24.06
N SER A 344 -8.06 10.26 23.83
CA SER A 344 -9.12 9.71 22.98
C SER A 344 -8.62 9.36 21.56
N VAL A 345 -7.58 10.04 21.12
CA VAL A 345 -6.91 9.81 19.83
C VAL A 345 -6.09 8.52 19.87
N ASP A 346 -5.34 8.28 20.94
CA ASP A 346 -4.55 7.06 21.11
C ASP A 346 -5.44 5.81 21.13
N ARG A 347 -6.60 5.90 21.81
CA ARG A 347 -7.61 4.84 21.80
C ARG A 347 -8.17 4.56 20.42
N GLN A 348 -8.49 5.60 19.65
CA GLN A 348 -8.98 5.42 18.28
C GLN A 348 -7.94 4.79 17.35
N TYR A 349 -6.66 5.11 17.54
CA TYR A 349 -5.59 4.44 16.78
C TYR A 349 -5.47 2.98 17.13
N TRP A 350 -5.43 2.68 18.41
CA TRP A 350 -5.36 1.31 18.86
C TRP A 350 -6.56 0.49 18.35
N ILE A 351 -7.78 1.06 18.40
CA ILE A 351 -8.98 0.43 17.84
C ILE A 351 -8.81 0.17 16.34
N ALA A 352 -8.32 1.14 15.58
CA ALA A 352 -8.13 1.00 14.14
C ALA A 352 -7.08 -0.07 13.81
N ASP A 353 -5.99 -0.13 14.57
CA ASP A 353 -4.94 -1.13 14.41
C ASP A 353 -5.47 -2.54 14.76
N MET A 354 -6.22 -2.70 15.86
CA MET A 354 -6.86 -3.96 16.24
C MET A 354 -7.87 -4.43 15.19
N GLN A 355 -8.74 -3.57 14.72
CA GLN A 355 -9.71 -3.91 13.67
C GLN A 355 -9.01 -4.33 12.35
N SER A 356 -7.93 -3.64 11.99
CA SER A 356 -7.13 -3.99 10.81
C SER A 356 -6.43 -5.35 10.99
N ALA A 357 -5.91 -5.61 12.19
CA ALA A 357 -5.26 -6.88 12.52
C ALA A 357 -6.24 -8.06 12.46
N LEU A 358 -7.42 -7.92 13.06
CA LEU A 358 -8.51 -8.91 13.00
C LEU A 358 -8.97 -9.18 11.57
N GLN A 359 -9.14 -8.12 10.77
CA GLN A 359 -9.51 -8.26 9.36
C GLN A 359 -8.45 -9.03 8.57
N THR A 360 -7.18 -8.74 8.82
CA THR A 360 -6.04 -9.42 8.17
C THR A 360 -6.03 -10.91 8.56
N ALA A 361 -6.21 -11.22 9.83
CA ALA A 361 -6.28 -12.59 10.32
C ALA A 361 -7.43 -13.36 9.65
N LYS A 362 -8.65 -12.79 9.61
CA LYS A 362 -9.80 -13.39 8.91
C LYS A 362 -9.52 -13.70 7.45
N ILE A 363 -8.82 -12.82 6.74
CA ILE A 363 -8.47 -13.04 5.33
C ILE A 363 -7.48 -14.20 5.18
N VAL A 364 -6.46 -14.26 6.04
CA VAL A 364 -5.45 -15.32 6.02
C VAL A 364 -6.07 -16.69 6.37
N LEU A 365 -6.89 -16.74 7.42
CA LEU A 365 -7.58 -17.97 7.83
C LEU A 365 -8.53 -18.49 6.74
N ARG A 366 -9.31 -17.61 6.10
CA ARG A 366 -10.15 -18.00 4.96
C ARG A 366 -9.37 -18.54 3.77
N ARG A 367 -8.14 -18.09 3.55
CA ARG A 367 -7.27 -18.62 2.48
C ARG A 367 -6.67 -19.97 2.84
N ARG A 368 -6.38 -20.23 4.12
CA ARG A 368 -5.89 -21.53 4.62
C ARG A 368 -6.98 -22.60 4.65
N GLY A 369 -8.22 -22.24 4.95
CA GLY A 369 -9.36 -23.16 4.94
C GLY A 369 -9.94 -23.50 3.57
N LYS A 370 -9.37 -22.92 2.48
CA LYS A 370 -9.72 -23.23 1.08
C LYS A 370 -8.65 -24.08 0.36
N LYS A 371 -7.61 -24.50 1.06
CA LYS A 371 -6.64 -25.49 0.64
C LYS A 371 -6.93 -26.84 1.33
#